data_2254caee5c5f9cd59f8e436ad10bc66a
#
_entry.id   2254caee5c5f9cd59f8e436ad10bc66a
#
_cell.length_a   1.000
_cell.length_b   1.000
_cell.length_c   1.000
_cell.angle_alpha   90.00
_cell.angle_beta   90.00
_cell.angle_gamma   90.00
#
_symmetry.space_group_name_H-M   'P 1'
#
loop_
_entity.id
_entity.type
_entity.pdbx_description
1 polymer ?
#
loop_
_entity_poly.entity_id
_entity_poly.type
_entity_poly.pdbx_seq_one_letter_code
_entity_poly.pdbx_strand_id
1 'polypeptide(L)'
;LQSFYTGKKSLQQAHEATFGVALANCDFNGKQVFVVMTNGVDHKTREAVQYWRSRGLDVRPWVYRVYRDSDQKMLLEISRFATADDPYEDIQEGYYIVNTNYRNDKQDHEMMLNEHVAAAFFTPWKEKIARISKGDVVFLYQSGIGIVAVGVATGKLNKRPYQGKPEHLDEDFSMPLTKFETIETPVTAAEIKELCGVNYRFMSTLFSIDAEAGRKLDTVIRSRSKKKR
;
A
#
# COMPACT_ATOMS: atom_id res chain seq x y z
N LEU A 1 7.23 6.81 -35.25
CA LEU A 1 6.28 5.72 -35.52
C LEU A 1 6.07 5.47 -37.01
N GLN A 2 5.98 6.52 -37.85
CA GLN A 2 5.84 6.36 -39.31
C GLN A 2 7.03 5.63 -39.99
N SER A 3 8.23 5.67 -39.42
CA SER A 3 9.40 4.97 -39.96
C SER A 3 9.39 3.44 -39.76
N PHE A 4 8.53 2.93 -38.90
CA PHE A 4 8.39 1.47 -38.66
C PHE A 4 7.49 0.79 -39.69
N TYR A 5 6.63 1.55 -40.37
CA TYR A 5 5.76 0.98 -41.39
C TYR A 5 6.41 1.17 -42.75
N THR A 6 7.09 0.14 -43.26
CA THR A 6 7.81 0.11 -44.51
C THR A 6 6.91 0.14 -45.78
N GLY A 7 5.71 0.66 -45.66
CA GLY A 7 4.75 0.82 -46.77
C GLY A 7 4.17 2.22 -46.81
N LYS A 8 3.71 2.66 -47.96
CA LYS A 8 3.05 3.95 -48.18
C LYS A 8 1.69 4.11 -47.48
N LYS A 9 1.40 3.30 -46.43
CA LYS A 9 0.15 3.36 -45.66
C LYS A 9 0.28 4.34 -44.50
N SER A 10 -0.76 5.13 -44.29
CA SER A 10 -0.86 5.94 -43.06
C SER A 10 -1.06 5.05 -41.85
N LEU A 11 -0.81 5.58 -40.64
CA LEU A 11 -1.04 4.88 -39.37
C LEU A 11 -2.50 4.42 -39.26
N GLN A 12 -3.45 5.23 -39.72
CA GLN A 12 -4.87 4.91 -39.78
C GLN A 12 -5.13 3.70 -40.65
N GLN A 13 -4.60 3.67 -41.90
CA GLN A 13 -4.76 2.56 -42.83
C GLN A 13 -4.12 1.26 -42.28
N ALA A 14 -2.99 1.38 -41.59
CA ALA A 14 -2.33 0.24 -40.98
C ALA A 14 -3.16 -0.29 -39.80
N HIS A 15 -3.73 0.58 -38.98
CA HIS A 15 -4.61 0.21 -37.88
C HIS A 15 -5.89 -0.47 -38.37
N GLU A 16 -6.56 0.15 -39.35
CA GLU A 16 -7.80 -0.41 -39.93
C GLU A 16 -7.56 -1.79 -40.57
N ALA A 17 -6.45 -1.95 -41.29
CA ALA A 17 -6.08 -3.24 -41.90
C ALA A 17 -5.79 -4.34 -40.86
N THR A 18 -5.29 -3.96 -39.67
CA THR A 18 -4.91 -4.91 -38.62
C THR A 18 -6.08 -5.24 -37.67
N PHE A 19 -6.89 -4.25 -37.32
CA PHE A 19 -7.90 -4.39 -36.29
C PHE A 19 -9.35 -4.26 -36.81
N GLY A 20 -9.53 -3.99 -38.10
CA GLY A 20 -10.86 -3.86 -38.73
C GLY A 20 -11.64 -2.60 -38.28
N VAL A 21 -10.98 -1.65 -37.61
CA VAL A 21 -11.60 -0.44 -37.07
C VAL A 21 -10.85 0.80 -37.56
N ALA A 22 -11.56 1.73 -38.18
CA ALA A 22 -11.00 3.03 -38.54
C ALA A 22 -10.96 3.95 -37.34
N LEU A 23 -9.81 4.55 -37.09
CA LEU A 23 -9.62 5.57 -36.04
C LEU A 23 -9.28 6.94 -36.66
N ALA A 24 -9.86 7.99 -36.11
CA ALA A 24 -9.45 9.34 -36.45
C ALA A 24 -8.08 9.69 -35.85
N ASN A 25 -7.37 10.67 -36.43
CA ASN A 25 -6.03 11.06 -35.93
C ASN A 25 -6.04 11.49 -34.45
N CYS A 26 -7.14 12.10 -33.97
CA CYS A 26 -7.29 12.51 -32.59
C CYS A 26 -7.49 11.33 -31.61
N ASP A 27 -7.86 10.16 -32.11
CA ASP A 27 -8.09 8.98 -31.27
C ASP A 27 -6.80 8.21 -30.99
N PHE A 28 -5.77 8.41 -31.84
CA PHE A 28 -4.44 7.85 -31.58
C PHE A 28 -3.81 8.57 -30.38
N ASN A 29 -3.33 7.78 -29.44
CA ASN A 29 -2.74 8.28 -28.19
C ASN A 29 -3.71 9.01 -27.24
N GLY A 30 -5.01 9.01 -27.52
CA GLY A 30 -6.02 9.64 -26.65
C GLY A 30 -6.12 9.03 -25.25
N LYS A 31 -5.71 7.76 -25.11
CA LYS A 31 -5.71 7.02 -23.84
C LYS A 31 -4.42 6.22 -23.69
N GLN A 32 -3.33 6.94 -23.46
CA GLN A 32 -2.04 6.28 -23.18
C GLN A 32 -1.98 5.77 -21.75
N VAL A 33 -1.57 4.52 -21.59
CA VAL A 33 -1.25 3.91 -20.31
C VAL A 33 0.23 3.62 -20.27
N PHE A 34 0.91 4.13 -19.25
CA PHE A 34 2.33 3.88 -19.02
C PHE A 34 2.47 2.74 -18.00
N VAL A 35 2.97 1.60 -18.45
CA VAL A 35 3.23 0.47 -17.55
C VAL A 35 4.67 0.51 -17.09
N VAL A 36 4.87 0.54 -15.77
CA VAL A 36 6.18 0.45 -15.14
C VAL A 36 6.31 -0.92 -14.50
N MET A 37 7.20 -1.75 -15.03
CA MET A 37 7.48 -3.07 -14.45
C MET A 37 8.53 -2.95 -13.34
N THR A 38 8.21 -3.46 -12.17
CA THR A 38 9.08 -3.40 -10.97
C THR A 38 9.02 -4.73 -10.21
N ASN A 39 10.08 -5.06 -9.48
CA ASN A 39 10.13 -6.26 -8.64
C ASN A 39 9.49 -6.04 -7.25
N GLY A 40 9.03 -4.84 -6.98
CA GLY A 40 8.33 -4.45 -5.76
C GLY A 40 7.99 -2.98 -5.81
N VAL A 41 7.14 -2.55 -4.92
CA VAL A 41 6.69 -1.17 -4.86
C VAL A 41 7.15 -0.57 -3.55
N ASP A 42 8.30 0.07 -3.62
CA ASP A 42 8.84 0.86 -2.52
C ASP A 42 8.22 2.27 -2.48
N HIS A 43 8.52 2.99 -1.41
CA HIS A 43 8.04 4.36 -1.22
C HIS A 43 8.40 5.30 -2.39
N LYS A 44 9.62 5.19 -2.96
CA LYS A 44 10.05 6.04 -4.07
C LYS A 44 9.30 5.75 -5.36
N THR A 45 9.03 4.48 -5.63
CA THR A 45 8.20 4.06 -6.77
C THR A 45 6.78 4.62 -6.63
N ARG A 46 6.20 4.55 -5.42
CA ARG A 46 4.87 5.12 -5.14
C ARG A 46 4.84 6.63 -5.33
N GLU A 47 5.81 7.36 -4.76
CA GLU A 47 5.91 8.81 -4.95
C GLU A 47 6.04 9.20 -6.42
N ALA A 48 6.86 8.47 -7.19
CA ALA A 48 7.02 8.72 -8.62
C ALA A 48 5.72 8.48 -9.39
N VAL A 49 5.02 7.38 -9.12
CA VAL A 49 3.72 7.09 -9.75
C VAL A 49 2.69 8.16 -9.39
N GLN A 50 2.59 8.55 -8.12
CA GLN A 50 1.67 9.58 -7.66
C GLN A 50 1.97 10.95 -8.32
N TYR A 51 3.25 11.31 -8.40
CA TYR A 51 3.69 12.53 -9.08
C TYR A 51 3.23 12.59 -10.54
N TRP A 52 3.40 11.51 -11.31
CA TRP A 52 2.99 11.48 -12.70
C TRP A 52 1.47 11.41 -12.88
N ARG A 53 0.76 10.68 -12.01
CA ARG A 53 -0.71 10.64 -12.02
C ARG A 53 -1.32 12.00 -11.71
N SER A 54 -0.77 12.75 -10.77
CA SER A 54 -1.23 14.11 -10.46
C SER A 54 -1.07 15.10 -11.64
N ARG A 55 -0.24 14.74 -12.63
CA ARG A 55 -0.05 15.46 -13.88
C ARG A 55 -0.87 14.92 -15.05
N GLY A 56 -1.82 14.02 -14.77
CA GLY A 56 -2.75 13.48 -15.77
C GLY A 56 -2.22 12.30 -16.59
N LEU A 57 -1.08 11.70 -16.21
CA LEU A 57 -0.57 10.50 -16.88
C LEU A 57 -1.14 9.25 -16.20
N ASP A 58 -1.73 8.33 -16.99
CA ASP A 58 -2.16 7.01 -16.48
C ASP A 58 -0.94 6.08 -16.34
N VAL A 59 -0.25 6.18 -15.20
CA VAL A 59 0.92 5.35 -14.90
C VAL A 59 0.47 4.17 -14.05
N ARG A 60 0.71 2.96 -14.52
CA ARG A 60 0.32 1.69 -13.89
C ARG A 60 1.54 0.83 -13.65
N PRO A 61 1.94 0.61 -12.42
CA PRO A 61 3.00 -0.31 -12.13
C PRO A 61 2.51 -1.76 -12.17
N TRP A 62 3.33 -2.61 -12.72
CA TRP A 62 3.14 -4.05 -12.71
C TRP A 62 4.27 -4.67 -11.90
N VAL A 63 3.92 -5.48 -10.93
CA VAL A 63 4.90 -6.19 -10.12
C VAL A 63 5.27 -7.50 -10.80
N TYR A 64 6.55 -7.73 -11.01
CA TYR A 64 7.05 -9.03 -11.43
C TYR A 64 7.80 -9.72 -10.30
N ARG A 65 7.71 -11.03 -10.28
CA ARG A 65 8.49 -11.89 -9.39
C ARG A 65 9.11 -13.01 -10.19
N VAL A 66 10.32 -13.36 -9.82
CA VAL A 66 11.03 -14.48 -10.43
C VAL A 66 11.22 -15.54 -9.38
N TYR A 67 10.70 -16.72 -9.64
CA TYR A 67 10.84 -17.88 -8.78
C TYR A 67 11.71 -18.92 -9.45
N ARG A 68 12.33 -19.72 -8.64
CA ARG A 68 13.02 -20.93 -9.11
C ARG A 68 12.30 -22.11 -8.48
N ASP A 69 11.81 -23.03 -9.29
CA ASP A 69 11.17 -24.24 -8.79
C ASP A 69 12.19 -25.28 -8.32
N SER A 70 11.71 -26.42 -7.81
CA SER A 70 12.56 -27.55 -7.38
C SER A 70 13.44 -28.12 -8.49
N ASP A 71 12.99 -28.01 -9.74
CA ASP A 71 13.69 -28.48 -10.94
C ASP A 71 14.63 -27.41 -11.53
N GLN A 72 14.91 -26.35 -10.80
CA GLN A 72 15.74 -25.21 -11.21
C GLN A 72 15.19 -24.40 -12.39
N LYS A 73 13.92 -24.59 -12.76
CA LYS A 73 13.27 -23.80 -13.81
C LYS A 73 12.91 -22.42 -13.25
N MET A 74 13.14 -21.42 -14.08
CA MET A 74 12.77 -20.04 -13.76
C MET A 74 11.30 -19.79 -14.14
N LEU A 75 10.51 -19.34 -13.18
CA LEU A 75 9.12 -18.94 -13.35
C LEU A 75 9.02 -17.44 -13.17
N LEU A 76 8.37 -16.77 -14.12
CA LEU A 76 8.07 -15.34 -14.06
C LEU A 76 6.60 -15.15 -13.76
N GLU A 77 6.30 -14.55 -12.62
CA GLU A 77 4.98 -14.04 -12.30
C GLU A 77 4.91 -12.55 -12.66
N ILE A 78 3.90 -12.15 -13.39
CA ILE A 78 3.59 -10.74 -13.64
C ILE A 78 2.19 -10.49 -13.10
N SER A 79 2.09 -9.65 -12.08
CA SER A 79 0.82 -9.27 -11.49
C SER A 79 0.44 -7.86 -11.91
N ARG A 80 -0.68 -7.73 -12.60
CA ARG A 80 -1.30 -6.45 -12.95
C ARG A 80 -2.02 -5.85 -11.75
N PHE A 81 -2.51 -6.71 -10.88
CA PHE A 81 -3.13 -6.38 -9.62
C PHE A 81 -2.35 -7.16 -8.58
N ALA A 82 -1.65 -6.48 -7.71
CA ALA A 82 -1.37 -7.09 -6.45
C ALA A 82 -2.76 -7.40 -5.87
N THR A 83 -3.10 -8.70 -5.79
CA THR A 83 -4.27 -9.24 -5.10
C THR A 83 -4.64 -8.39 -3.90
N ALA A 84 -5.90 -8.20 -3.53
CA ALA A 84 -6.44 -7.55 -2.33
C ALA A 84 -5.58 -6.42 -1.67
N ASP A 85 -4.35 -6.30 -2.08
CA ASP A 85 -3.31 -5.35 -1.75
C ASP A 85 -2.81 -4.68 -3.05
N ASP A 86 -3.70 -4.08 -3.87
CA ASP A 86 -3.20 -3.19 -4.91
C ASP A 86 -2.55 -2.00 -4.20
N PRO A 87 -1.20 -1.90 -4.20
CA PRO A 87 -0.53 -0.82 -3.48
C PRO A 87 -0.83 0.56 -4.09
N TYR A 88 -1.69 0.63 -5.11
CA TYR A 88 -2.02 1.81 -5.89
C TYR A 88 -3.46 2.29 -5.75
N GLU A 89 -4.41 1.45 -5.39
CA GLU A 89 -5.72 1.93 -4.94
C GLU A 89 -5.57 2.81 -3.70
N ASP A 90 -4.51 2.56 -2.91
CA ASP A 90 -4.16 3.31 -1.71
C ASP A 90 -3.58 4.71 -1.96
N ILE A 91 -3.26 5.08 -3.20
CA ILE A 91 -2.63 6.38 -3.48
C ILE A 91 -3.63 7.54 -3.33
N GLN A 92 -4.92 7.31 -3.32
CA GLN A 92 -5.90 8.40 -3.28
C GLN A 92 -6.18 8.95 -1.89
N GLU A 93 -6.14 8.16 -0.84
CA GLU A 93 -6.16 8.52 0.59
C GLU A 93 -5.80 7.25 1.34
N GLY A 94 -4.55 7.09 1.74
CA GLY A 94 -4.08 5.85 2.35
C GLY A 94 -4.69 5.66 3.73
N TYR A 95 -5.49 4.63 3.87
CA TYR A 95 -5.94 4.12 5.16
C TYR A 95 -5.36 2.73 5.37
N TYR A 96 -4.62 2.56 6.45
CA TYR A 96 -3.94 1.30 6.74
C TYR A 96 -4.30 0.80 8.11
N ILE A 97 -4.42 -0.53 8.23
CA ILE A 97 -4.43 -1.20 9.52
C ILE A 97 -3.08 -1.90 9.69
N VAL A 98 -2.39 -1.59 10.78
CA VAL A 98 -1.12 -2.20 11.18
C VAL A 98 -1.34 -3.01 12.44
N ASN A 99 -1.01 -4.30 12.38
CA ASN A 99 -1.05 -5.18 13.55
C ASN A 99 0.11 -4.83 14.48
N THR A 100 -0.17 -4.60 15.75
CA THR A 100 0.83 -4.21 16.76
C THR A 100 1.70 -5.36 17.27
N ASN A 101 1.63 -6.53 16.64
CA ASN A 101 2.38 -7.73 17.02
C ASN A 101 2.13 -8.27 18.44
N TYR A 102 1.13 -7.75 19.15
CA TYR A 102 0.83 -8.08 20.56
C TYR A 102 0.80 -9.57 20.87
N ARG A 103 0.33 -10.39 19.93
CA ARG A 103 0.21 -11.84 20.13
C ARG A 103 1.57 -12.53 20.17
N ASN A 104 2.55 -12.01 19.44
CA ASN A 104 3.89 -12.59 19.36
C ASN A 104 4.83 -11.96 20.40
N ASP A 105 4.78 -10.62 20.54
CA ASP A 105 5.58 -9.88 21.51
C ASP A 105 4.80 -8.65 22.03
N LYS A 106 4.57 -8.62 23.33
CA LYS A 106 3.87 -7.49 23.98
C LYS A 106 4.72 -6.22 24.03
N GLN A 107 6.06 -6.36 24.05
CA GLN A 107 6.97 -5.21 24.07
C GLN A 107 6.86 -4.43 22.76
N ASP A 108 6.69 -5.11 21.64
CA ASP A 108 6.47 -4.47 20.33
C ASP A 108 5.20 -3.63 20.32
N HIS A 109 4.12 -4.15 20.87
CA HIS A 109 2.86 -3.42 21.02
C HIS A 109 3.02 -2.16 21.89
N GLU A 110 3.62 -2.33 23.07
CA GLU A 110 3.85 -1.23 24.00
C GLU A 110 4.75 -0.16 23.38
N MET A 111 5.81 -0.56 22.68
CA MET A 111 6.71 0.34 21.98
C MET A 111 5.95 1.14 20.92
N MET A 112 5.13 0.48 20.08
CA MET A 112 4.38 1.17 19.04
C MET A 112 3.42 2.22 19.61
N LEU A 113 2.78 1.94 20.74
CA LEU A 113 1.87 2.89 21.40
C LEU A 113 2.63 4.01 22.10
N ASN A 114 3.73 3.71 22.80
CA ASN A 114 4.49 4.70 23.57
C ASN A 114 5.29 5.65 22.68
N GLU A 115 5.86 5.12 21.58
CA GLU A 115 6.65 5.91 20.64
C GLU A 115 5.80 6.53 19.53
N HIS A 116 4.50 6.25 19.49
CA HIS A 116 3.56 6.71 18.45
C HIS A 116 4.03 6.33 17.05
N VAL A 117 4.31 5.06 16.82
CA VAL A 117 4.81 4.56 15.55
C VAL A 117 3.98 3.38 15.02
N ALA A 118 3.92 3.26 13.71
CA ALA A 118 3.55 2.01 13.06
C ALA A 118 4.84 1.25 12.75
N ALA A 119 4.98 0.02 13.23
CA ALA A 119 6.20 -0.75 13.06
C ALA A 119 5.95 -2.17 12.60
N ALA A 120 6.96 -2.74 11.95
CA ALA A 120 7.02 -4.17 11.66
C ALA A 120 8.48 -4.64 11.72
N PHE A 121 8.63 -5.92 12.00
CA PHE A 121 9.90 -6.50 12.37
C PHE A 121 10.22 -7.68 11.47
N PHE A 122 11.50 -7.87 11.18
CA PHE A 122 12.07 -8.94 10.37
C PHE A 122 11.54 -9.02 8.93
N THR A 123 12.40 -9.47 8.05
CA THR A 123 12.07 -9.76 6.65
C THR A 123 11.13 -10.98 6.57
N PRO A 124 10.08 -10.98 5.73
CA PRO A 124 9.68 -9.95 4.76
C PRO A 124 8.66 -8.94 5.31
N TRP A 125 8.34 -8.95 6.59
CA TRP A 125 7.23 -8.16 7.14
C TRP A 125 7.58 -6.69 7.34
N LYS A 126 8.81 -6.37 7.74
CA LYS A 126 9.29 -5.01 7.99
C LYS A 126 9.18 -4.11 6.75
N GLU A 127 9.40 -4.67 5.55
CA GLU A 127 9.33 -3.92 4.30
C GLU A 127 7.93 -3.38 4.00
N LYS A 128 6.89 -3.97 4.60
CA LYS A 128 5.51 -3.50 4.42
C LYS A 128 5.30 -2.09 4.96
N ILE A 129 6.04 -1.69 6.01
CA ILE A 129 5.93 -0.34 6.59
C ILE A 129 6.39 0.74 5.61
N ALA A 130 7.30 0.43 4.69
CA ALA A 130 7.72 1.34 3.63
C ALA A 130 6.61 1.70 2.62
N ARG A 131 5.49 1.00 2.64
CA ARG A 131 4.32 1.29 1.80
C ARG A 131 3.52 2.48 2.30
N ILE A 132 3.65 2.82 3.59
CA ILE A 132 2.93 3.93 4.21
C ILE A 132 3.57 5.24 3.77
N SER A 133 2.77 6.14 3.21
CA SER A 133 3.20 7.44 2.72
C SER A 133 2.87 8.56 3.70
N LYS A 134 3.47 9.73 3.49
CA LYS A 134 3.14 10.92 4.28
C LYS A 134 1.67 11.28 4.11
N GLY A 135 0.99 11.48 5.22
CA GLY A 135 -0.42 11.86 5.25
C GLY A 135 -1.40 10.68 5.36
N ASP A 136 -0.93 9.45 5.16
CA ASP A 136 -1.76 8.25 5.33
C ASP A 136 -2.25 8.13 6.77
N VAL A 137 -3.50 7.71 6.94
CA VAL A 137 -4.10 7.41 8.24
C VAL A 137 -3.79 5.96 8.61
N VAL A 138 -3.24 5.77 9.78
CA VAL A 138 -2.82 4.45 10.26
C VAL A 138 -3.58 4.09 11.53
N PHE A 139 -4.28 2.97 11.48
CA PHE A 139 -4.96 2.37 12.61
C PHE A 139 -4.10 1.26 13.20
N LEU A 140 -3.78 1.33 14.48
CA LEU A 140 -3.06 0.29 15.20
C LEU A 140 -4.04 -0.75 15.74
N TYR A 141 -3.88 -1.99 15.30
CA TYR A 141 -4.76 -3.11 15.64
C TYR A 141 -4.09 -4.07 16.62
N GLN A 142 -4.70 -4.28 17.78
CA GLN A 142 -4.30 -5.29 18.75
C GLN A 142 -5.09 -6.58 18.51
N SER A 143 -4.39 -7.68 18.26
CA SER A 143 -5.00 -9.00 18.03
C SER A 143 -5.89 -9.44 19.20
N GLY A 144 -7.12 -9.80 18.89
CA GLY A 144 -8.13 -10.24 19.87
C GLY A 144 -8.88 -9.10 20.56
N ILE A 145 -8.50 -7.86 20.36
CA ILE A 145 -9.13 -6.67 20.97
C ILE A 145 -9.78 -5.79 19.88
N GLY A 146 -9.00 -5.30 18.93
CA GLY A 146 -9.48 -4.37 17.92
C GLY A 146 -8.49 -3.23 17.64
N ILE A 147 -8.97 -2.16 17.01
CA ILE A 147 -8.18 -0.95 16.82
C ILE A 147 -8.09 -0.21 18.16
N VAL A 148 -6.86 0.08 18.58
CA VAL A 148 -6.53 0.67 19.89
C VAL A 148 -5.93 2.09 19.78
N ALA A 149 -5.47 2.48 18.59
CA ALA A 149 -4.95 3.81 18.33
C ALA A 149 -5.06 4.18 16.87
N VAL A 150 -4.98 5.49 16.59
CA VAL A 150 -4.95 6.06 15.24
C VAL A 150 -3.92 7.18 15.17
N GLY A 151 -3.30 7.34 14.03
CA GLY A 151 -2.38 8.46 13.76
C GLY A 151 -2.24 8.73 12.28
N VAL A 152 -1.50 9.80 11.94
CA VAL A 152 -1.21 10.20 10.57
C VAL A 152 0.28 10.04 10.31
N ALA A 153 0.65 9.30 9.28
CA ALA A 153 2.02 8.98 8.95
C ALA A 153 2.83 10.21 8.55
N THR A 154 4.08 10.28 9.03
CA THR A 154 5.01 11.37 8.67
C THR A 154 5.68 11.18 7.31
N GLY A 155 5.69 9.95 6.77
CA GLY A 155 6.43 9.57 5.57
C GLY A 155 7.93 9.35 5.82
N LYS A 156 8.40 9.42 7.05
CA LYS A 156 9.82 9.20 7.41
C LYS A 156 10.00 7.78 7.94
N LEU A 157 10.48 6.87 7.09
CA LEU A 157 10.80 5.51 7.51
C LEU A 157 12.08 5.51 8.35
N ASN A 158 11.97 5.03 9.59
CA ASN A 158 13.13 4.76 10.45
C ASN A 158 13.49 3.28 10.35
N LYS A 159 14.80 3.01 10.41
CA LYS A 159 15.36 1.66 10.49
C LYS A 159 16.29 1.60 11.70
N ARG A 160 16.10 0.61 12.54
CA ARG A 160 16.89 0.45 13.76
C ARG A 160 17.07 -1.02 14.14
N PRO A 161 18.03 -1.34 15.02
CA PRO A 161 18.15 -2.68 15.56
C PRO A 161 16.87 -3.07 16.32
N TYR A 162 16.36 -4.27 16.07
CA TYR A 162 15.17 -4.77 16.77
C TYR A 162 15.45 -4.87 18.28
N GLN A 163 14.63 -4.22 19.09
CA GLN A 163 14.79 -4.13 20.55
C GLN A 163 16.20 -3.70 20.99
N GLY A 164 16.89 -2.89 20.19
CA GLY A 164 18.25 -2.43 20.48
C GLY A 164 19.35 -3.48 20.38
N LYS A 165 19.06 -4.67 19.85
CA LYS A 165 20.02 -5.78 19.75
C LYS A 165 20.89 -5.64 18.50
N PRO A 166 22.24 -5.52 18.65
CA PRO A 166 23.15 -5.33 17.51
C PRO A 166 23.12 -6.47 16.48
N GLU A 167 22.80 -7.70 16.89
CA GLU A 167 22.69 -8.88 16.04
C GLU A 167 21.46 -8.80 15.10
N HIS A 168 20.51 -7.92 15.38
CA HIS A 168 19.30 -7.69 14.60
C HIS A 168 19.28 -6.29 13.99
N LEU A 169 20.40 -5.90 13.37
CA LEU A 169 20.57 -4.62 12.71
C LEU A 169 19.51 -4.43 11.62
N ASP A 170 18.87 -3.26 11.61
CA ASP A 170 17.82 -2.90 10.65
C ASP A 170 16.64 -3.89 10.57
N GLU A 171 16.35 -4.61 11.65
CA GLU A 171 15.21 -5.53 11.71
C GLU A 171 13.93 -4.89 12.30
N ASP A 172 13.96 -3.63 12.71
CA ASP A 172 12.82 -2.81 13.08
C ASP A 172 12.66 -1.66 12.07
N PHE A 173 11.59 -1.72 11.27
CA PHE A 173 11.16 -0.62 10.42
C PHE A 173 9.96 0.05 11.05
N SER A 174 10.07 1.35 11.28
CA SER A 174 9.00 2.11 11.92
C SER A 174 8.71 3.43 11.19
N MET A 175 7.42 3.77 11.16
CA MET A 175 6.87 5.00 10.61
C MET A 175 6.29 5.84 11.73
N PRO A 176 6.89 6.99 12.10
CA PRO A 176 6.34 7.89 13.09
C PRO A 176 4.96 8.42 12.67
N LEU A 177 4.07 8.51 13.66
CA LEU A 177 2.71 8.99 13.50
C LEU A 177 2.51 10.31 14.25
N THR A 178 1.96 11.30 13.56
CA THR A 178 1.47 12.55 14.14
C THR A 178 -0.03 12.47 14.42
N LYS A 179 -0.59 13.42 15.14
CA LYS A 179 -2.01 13.42 15.54
C LYS A 179 -2.42 12.07 16.12
N PHE A 180 -1.53 11.50 16.91
CA PHE A 180 -1.71 10.18 17.51
C PHE A 180 -2.72 10.24 18.65
N GLU A 181 -3.70 9.33 18.60
CA GLU A 181 -4.77 9.24 19.58
C GLU A 181 -4.96 7.78 19.98
N THR A 182 -4.97 7.50 21.29
CA THR A 182 -5.38 6.20 21.83
C THR A 182 -6.90 6.16 21.99
N ILE A 183 -7.47 4.98 21.89
CA ILE A 183 -8.92 4.77 21.89
C ILE A 183 -9.32 4.11 23.21
N GLU A 184 -10.28 4.70 23.94
CA GLU A 184 -10.77 4.13 25.20
C GLU A 184 -11.55 2.83 24.98
N THR A 185 -12.40 2.81 23.96
CA THR A 185 -13.19 1.65 23.59
C THR A 185 -12.74 1.17 22.21
N PRO A 186 -11.92 0.12 22.13
CA PRO A 186 -11.40 -0.40 20.88
C PRO A 186 -12.52 -0.73 19.89
N VAL A 187 -12.25 -0.49 18.60
CA VAL A 187 -13.16 -0.91 17.53
C VAL A 187 -12.85 -2.34 17.15
N THR A 188 -13.76 -3.23 17.47
CA THR A 188 -13.58 -4.68 17.32
C THR A 188 -13.55 -5.13 15.86
N ALA A 189 -13.03 -6.34 15.59
CA ALA A 189 -13.03 -6.93 14.25
C ALA A 189 -14.44 -7.06 13.66
N ALA A 190 -15.45 -7.34 14.50
CA ALA A 190 -16.85 -7.44 14.08
C ALA A 190 -17.40 -6.08 13.64
N GLU A 191 -17.13 -5.02 14.40
CA GLU A 191 -17.52 -3.65 14.04
C GLU A 191 -16.81 -3.16 12.79
N ILE A 192 -15.51 -3.49 12.62
CA ILE A 192 -14.77 -3.15 11.40
C ILE A 192 -15.43 -3.82 10.19
N LYS A 193 -15.78 -5.11 10.31
CA LYS A 193 -16.48 -5.84 9.24
C LYS A 193 -17.83 -5.20 8.91
N GLU A 194 -18.59 -4.78 9.90
CA GLU A 194 -19.88 -4.12 9.71
C GLU A 194 -19.72 -2.76 9.02
N LEU A 195 -18.78 -1.94 9.47
CA LEU A 195 -18.51 -0.61 8.92
C LEU A 195 -17.97 -0.64 7.50
N CYS A 196 -17.07 -1.57 7.22
CA CYS A 196 -16.36 -1.66 5.94
C CYS A 196 -17.00 -2.62 4.93
N GLY A 197 -17.93 -3.49 5.37
CA GLY A 197 -18.55 -4.50 4.51
C GLY A 197 -17.60 -5.64 4.09
N VAL A 198 -16.38 -5.68 4.61
CA VAL A 198 -15.32 -6.63 4.22
C VAL A 198 -14.78 -7.38 5.44
N ASN A 199 -14.49 -8.65 5.26
CA ASN A 199 -13.88 -9.47 6.29
C ASN A 199 -12.35 -9.48 6.12
N TYR A 200 -11.67 -8.58 6.83
CA TYR A 200 -10.22 -8.45 6.76
C TYR A 200 -9.48 -9.56 7.51
N ARG A 201 -8.28 -9.91 7.01
CA ARG A 201 -7.38 -10.87 7.68
C ARG A 201 -6.46 -10.13 8.66
N PHE A 202 -6.94 -9.92 9.90
CA PHE A 202 -6.21 -9.19 10.94
C PHE A 202 -4.91 -9.86 11.43
N MET A 203 -4.55 -11.04 10.91
CA MET A 203 -3.23 -11.65 11.14
C MET A 203 -2.14 -11.06 10.26
N SER A 204 -2.48 -10.31 9.21
CA SER A 204 -1.50 -9.63 8.38
C SER A 204 -0.84 -8.49 9.16
N THR A 205 0.45 -8.28 8.92
CA THR A 205 1.23 -7.19 9.53
C THR A 205 0.67 -5.82 9.18
N LEU A 206 0.33 -5.64 7.90
CA LEU A 206 -0.22 -4.41 7.35
C LEU A 206 -1.15 -4.77 6.19
N PHE A 207 -2.27 -4.08 6.10
CA PHE A 207 -3.15 -4.08 4.93
C PHE A 207 -3.85 -2.73 4.78
N SER A 208 -4.24 -2.42 3.55
CA SER A 208 -4.96 -1.21 3.21
C SER A 208 -6.46 -1.41 3.31
N ILE A 209 -7.17 -0.31 3.48
CA ILE A 209 -8.63 -0.23 3.42
C ILE A 209 -8.98 0.76 2.31
N ASP A 210 -10.09 0.53 1.61
CA ASP A 210 -10.57 1.50 0.63
C ASP A 210 -10.90 2.85 1.29
N ALA A 211 -10.84 3.93 0.52
CA ALA A 211 -10.95 5.28 1.04
C ALA A 211 -12.33 5.56 1.70
N GLU A 212 -13.41 4.98 1.20
CA GLU A 212 -14.75 5.19 1.78
C GLU A 212 -14.87 4.48 3.14
N ALA A 213 -14.47 3.21 3.20
CA ALA A 213 -14.44 2.45 4.44
C ALA A 213 -13.48 3.06 5.46
N GLY A 214 -12.31 3.53 5.01
CA GLY A 214 -11.32 4.21 5.83
C GLY A 214 -11.86 5.48 6.47
N ARG A 215 -12.57 6.33 5.74
CA ARG A 215 -13.21 7.54 6.28
C ARG A 215 -14.30 7.22 7.31
N LYS A 216 -15.13 6.23 7.04
CA LYS A 216 -16.16 5.79 8.00
C LYS A 216 -15.51 5.32 9.30
N LEU A 217 -14.47 4.49 9.16
CA LEU A 217 -13.73 3.96 10.30
C LEU A 217 -13.01 5.06 11.09
N ASP A 218 -12.33 5.99 10.43
CA ASP A 218 -11.65 7.13 11.07
C ASP A 218 -12.63 7.98 11.88
N THR A 219 -13.82 8.25 11.34
CA THR A 219 -14.87 9.01 12.02
C THR A 219 -15.29 8.31 13.32
N VAL A 220 -15.56 7.01 13.28
CA VAL A 220 -15.96 6.22 14.46
C VAL A 220 -14.83 6.17 15.48
N ILE A 221 -13.60 5.93 15.04
CA ILE A 221 -12.43 5.84 15.92
C ILE A 221 -12.19 7.16 16.66
N ARG A 222 -12.17 8.29 15.93
CA ARG A 222 -11.96 9.61 16.57
C ARG A 222 -13.08 10.01 17.52
N SER A 223 -14.30 9.54 17.30
CA SER A 223 -15.39 9.76 18.26
C SER A 223 -15.17 9.03 19.59
N ARG A 224 -14.36 7.96 19.59
CA ARG A 224 -14.02 7.13 20.77
C ARG A 224 -12.64 7.46 21.35
N SER A 225 -11.90 8.38 20.72
CA SER A 225 -10.57 8.76 21.21
C SER A 225 -10.66 9.54 22.51
N LYS A 226 -9.61 9.41 23.34
CA LYS A 226 -9.48 10.24 24.55
C LYS A 226 -9.30 11.69 24.12
N LYS A 227 -10.28 12.54 24.36
CA LYS A 227 -10.05 13.99 24.33
C LYS A 227 -9.01 14.31 25.38
N LYS A 228 -7.80 14.72 24.98
CA LYS A 228 -6.87 15.36 25.91
C LYS A 228 -7.62 16.56 26.52
N ARG A 229 -7.94 16.46 27.82
CA ARG A 229 -8.33 17.63 28.64
C ARG A 229 -7.11 18.50 28.88
#